data_e2d4e702c76307d6d4392919578eae3c
#
_entry.id   e2d4e702c76307d6d4392919578eae3c
#
_cell.length_a   1.000
_cell.length_b   1.000
_cell.length_c   1.000
_cell.angle_alpha   90.00
_cell.angle_beta   90.00
_cell.angle_gamma   90.00
#
_symmetry.space_group_name_H-M   'P 1'
#
loop_
_entity.id
_entity.type
_entity.pdbx_description
1 polymer ?
#
loop_
_entity_poly.entity_id
_entity_poly.type
_entity_poly.pdbx_seq_one_letter_code
_entity_poly.pdbx_strand_id
1 'polypeptide(L)'
;MTMATLLLKGILGIPMRHLIGALCVLSAVTSLSAQKPVWKPSPGHTQIPIWPGAAPDPQPVRGPEFMEISGKDFHPGGRPATGVNNVTRPTMTVYSPRGNNTGVAVLVFPGGGYQTLAIDLEGTEVCDWLVPKGITCVVLKYRVTDVGPYPKSGPYPESPMALEDAQRAMGLIRLHAAEWHIDPHKVGVLGFSSGGHLSAAISTHYSKRLYQPVDAADKESCRPDFQVPIYPGHLSLAAAQWDARQGTKKFVVPHAANADRDLSINPEVPVTAQTPPAFLLQNEDDHVDNVNDSLAYYIALKKAGVPVEMHLYAQGGHAFGLRRTKLPVTAWPQLVETWLKTIGMIQD
;
A
#
# COMPACT_ATOMS: atom_id res chain seq x y z
N MET A 1 62.70 37.18 8.52
CA MET A 1 63.74 37.58 9.53
C MET A 1 63.69 36.44 10.54
N THR A 2 64.65 35.69 10.44
CA THR A 2 65.94 35.39 11.10
C THR A 2 65.74 34.35 12.19
N MET A 3 66.24 33.25 11.94
CA MET A 3 67.59 32.64 12.20
C MET A 3 67.43 31.72 13.42
N ALA A 4 67.67 30.49 13.29
CA ALA A 4 68.93 29.74 13.22
C ALA A 4 69.50 29.51 14.63
N THR A 5 69.78 28.36 15.00
CA THR A 5 70.86 27.45 14.78
C THR A 5 71.58 27.06 16.10
N LEU A 6 71.94 25.78 16.15
CA LEU A 6 73.10 25.12 16.79
C LEU A 6 73.01 24.82 18.29
N LEU A 7 73.52 23.72 18.83
CA LEU A 7 74.56 22.69 18.53
C LEU A 7 74.42 21.54 19.54
N LEU A 8 74.47 20.34 19.17
CA LEU A 8 75.48 19.27 19.21
C LEU A 8 76.17 18.93 20.54
N LYS A 9 76.28 17.60 20.72
CA LYS A 9 77.21 16.75 21.48
C LYS A 9 76.65 16.22 22.82
N GLY A 10 76.78 14.98 23.16
CA GLY A 10 77.52 13.84 22.65
C GLY A 10 77.25 12.61 23.48
N ILE A 11 77.26 11.53 22.89
CA ILE A 11 78.10 10.34 23.02
C ILE A 11 77.89 9.42 24.24
N LEU A 12 77.59 8.17 23.84
CA LEU A 12 77.90 6.85 24.44
C LEU A 12 77.09 6.30 25.60
N GLY A 13 76.56 5.13 25.30
CA GLY A 13 76.18 4.11 26.25
C GLY A 13 75.10 3.15 25.83
N ILE A 14 75.43 2.14 25.00
CA ILE A 14 74.57 0.96 24.77
C ILE A 14 74.67 0.01 26.00
N PRO A 15 73.59 -0.65 26.44
CA PRO A 15 73.27 -1.95 25.90
C PRO A 15 71.75 -2.27 25.76
N MET A 16 71.50 -2.84 24.65
CA MET A 16 70.58 -3.88 24.21
C MET A 16 69.80 -4.65 25.30
N ARG A 17 68.52 -4.78 25.04
CA ARG A 17 67.52 -5.79 25.39
C ARG A 17 66.26 -5.22 26.05
N HIS A 18 65.22 -5.10 25.25
CA HIS A 18 63.99 -5.87 25.30
C HIS A 18 63.03 -5.32 24.23
N LEU A 19 62.91 -6.07 23.14
CA LEU A 19 61.81 -5.96 22.20
C LEU A 19 60.53 -6.39 22.95
N ILE A 20 59.70 -5.43 23.31
CA ILE A 20 58.32 -5.70 23.63
C ILE A 20 57.52 -5.22 22.43
N GLY A 21 57.16 -6.18 21.56
CA GLY A 21 56.24 -5.96 20.47
C GLY A 21 54.87 -5.59 21.01
N ALA A 22 54.53 -4.31 20.89
CA ALA A 22 53.14 -3.85 21.06
C ALA A 22 52.35 -4.34 19.85
N LEU A 23 51.72 -5.49 19.96
CA LEU A 23 50.71 -6.00 19.03
C LEU A 23 49.47 -5.13 19.21
N CYS A 24 49.35 -4.08 18.43
CA CYS A 24 48.07 -3.36 18.28
C CYS A 24 47.09 -4.29 17.61
N VAL A 25 46.33 -5.03 18.42
CA VAL A 25 45.09 -5.68 17.93
C VAL A 25 44.09 -4.56 17.61
N LEU A 26 44.05 -4.16 16.34
CA LEU A 26 42.92 -3.38 15.82
C LEU A 26 41.70 -4.30 15.86
N SER A 27 40.97 -4.21 16.97
CA SER A 27 39.59 -4.77 17.05
C SER A 27 38.75 -3.95 16.10
N ALA A 28 38.58 -4.43 14.86
CA ALA A 28 37.55 -3.96 13.96
C ALA A 28 36.21 -4.30 14.60
N VAL A 29 35.64 -3.36 15.34
CA VAL A 29 34.25 -3.40 15.79
C VAL A 29 33.42 -3.21 14.50
N THR A 30 33.17 -4.33 13.82
CA THR A 30 32.11 -4.37 12.81
C THR A 30 30.81 -4.16 13.58
N SER A 31 30.30 -2.95 13.53
CA SER A 31 28.93 -2.67 13.96
C SER A 31 28.02 -3.56 13.12
N LEU A 32 27.61 -4.71 13.64
CA LEU A 32 26.52 -5.48 13.09
C LEU A 32 25.29 -4.58 13.23
N SER A 33 24.96 -3.85 12.18
CA SER A 33 23.67 -3.18 12.08
C SER A 33 22.62 -4.29 12.20
N ALA A 34 21.86 -4.32 13.29
CA ALA A 34 20.82 -5.30 13.49
C ALA A 34 19.87 -5.20 12.29
N GLN A 35 19.75 -6.29 11.53
CA GLN A 35 18.87 -6.33 10.37
C GLN A 35 17.44 -6.11 10.85
N LYS A 36 16.78 -5.09 10.32
CA LYS A 36 15.36 -4.83 10.64
C LYS A 36 14.52 -6.08 10.34
N PRO A 37 13.50 -6.38 11.15
CA PRO A 37 12.67 -7.55 10.93
C PRO A 37 11.91 -7.45 9.61
N VAL A 38 11.62 -8.60 9.02
CA VAL A 38 10.79 -8.73 7.80
C VAL A 38 9.42 -9.26 8.20
N TRP A 39 8.37 -8.67 7.63
CA TRP A 39 7.01 -9.09 7.92
C TRP A 39 6.73 -10.51 7.39
N LYS A 40 6.00 -11.26 8.20
CA LYS A 40 5.47 -12.60 7.84
C LYS A 40 3.99 -12.66 8.22
N PRO A 41 3.15 -13.33 7.42
CA PRO A 41 1.76 -13.57 7.79
C PRO A 41 1.67 -14.45 9.04
N SER A 42 0.49 -14.49 9.66
CA SER A 42 0.20 -15.37 10.80
C SER A 42 0.47 -16.84 10.47
N PRO A 43 0.80 -17.68 11.48
CA PRO A 43 1.03 -19.10 11.26
C PRO A 43 -0.09 -19.80 10.49
N GLY A 44 0.29 -20.67 9.56
CA GLY A 44 -0.66 -21.37 8.69
C GLY A 44 -0.95 -20.64 7.36
N HIS A 45 -0.41 -19.45 7.16
CA HIS A 45 -0.51 -18.71 5.90
C HIS A 45 0.87 -18.53 5.26
N THR A 46 0.90 -18.51 3.93
CA THR A 46 2.14 -18.38 3.14
C THR A 46 2.05 -17.18 2.22
N GLN A 47 3.15 -16.48 2.06
CA GLN A 47 3.31 -15.45 1.03
C GLN A 47 3.55 -16.12 -0.32
N ILE A 48 2.66 -15.89 -1.28
CA ILE A 48 2.76 -16.41 -2.65
C ILE A 48 3.38 -15.31 -3.51
N PRO A 49 4.57 -15.50 -4.10
CA PRO A 49 5.11 -14.58 -5.07
C PRO A 49 4.15 -14.40 -6.25
N ILE A 50 3.87 -13.15 -6.64
CA ILE A 50 2.95 -12.91 -7.76
C ILE A 50 3.67 -12.95 -9.12
N TRP A 51 4.97 -12.76 -9.15
CA TRP A 51 5.80 -12.85 -10.35
C TRP A 51 6.67 -14.11 -10.30
N PRO A 52 6.73 -14.91 -11.39
CA PRO A 52 7.56 -16.12 -11.42
C PRO A 52 9.07 -15.80 -11.52
N GLY A 53 9.41 -14.55 -11.80
CA GLY A 53 10.77 -14.02 -11.89
C GLY A 53 10.85 -12.59 -11.35
N ALA A 54 11.67 -11.77 -11.99
CA ALA A 54 11.71 -10.34 -11.69
C ALA A 54 10.38 -9.68 -12.08
N ALA A 55 9.87 -8.80 -11.22
CA ALA A 55 8.74 -7.97 -11.56
C ALA A 55 9.10 -6.97 -12.68
N PRO A 56 8.14 -6.57 -13.54
CA PRO A 56 8.37 -5.54 -14.54
C PRO A 56 8.70 -4.19 -13.91
N ASP A 57 9.25 -3.27 -14.67
CA ASP A 57 9.54 -1.89 -14.26
C ASP A 57 10.16 -1.72 -12.86
N PRO A 58 11.25 -2.44 -12.53
CA PRO A 58 11.84 -2.40 -11.20
C PRO A 58 12.34 -1.00 -10.88
N GLN A 59 12.04 -0.52 -9.67
CA GLN A 59 12.59 0.75 -9.17
C GLN A 59 13.72 0.47 -8.18
N PRO A 60 14.76 1.32 -8.16
CA PRO A 60 15.81 1.19 -7.17
C PRO A 60 15.27 1.47 -5.76
N VAL A 61 15.72 0.67 -4.80
CA VAL A 61 15.41 0.85 -3.38
C VAL A 61 16.69 0.93 -2.56
N ARG A 62 16.63 1.57 -1.39
CA ARG A 62 17.77 1.73 -0.48
C ARG A 62 17.82 0.61 0.56
N GLY A 63 18.06 -0.61 0.15
CA GLY A 63 18.19 -1.74 1.06
C GLY A 63 17.08 -2.78 0.97
N PRO A 64 17.11 -3.79 1.83
CA PRO A 64 16.12 -4.88 1.81
C PRO A 64 14.75 -4.44 2.32
N GLU A 65 13.74 -5.25 2.03
CA GLU A 65 12.42 -5.15 2.66
C GLU A 65 12.56 -5.24 4.18
N PHE A 66 11.82 -4.38 4.89
CA PHE A 66 11.77 -4.40 6.34
C PHE A 66 10.39 -3.98 6.85
N MET A 67 10.07 -4.38 8.08
CA MET A 67 8.92 -3.85 8.78
C MET A 67 9.34 -2.94 9.93
N GLU A 68 8.43 -2.03 10.29
CA GLU A 68 8.55 -1.19 11.47
C GLU A 68 7.19 -0.99 12.12
N ILE A 69 7.24 -0.71 13.42
CA ILE A 69 6.05 -0.42 14.22
C ILE A 69 5.91 1.10 14.32
N SER A 70 4.71 1.61 14.13
CA SER A 70 4.45 3.05 14.20
C SER A 70 4.81 3.63 15.56
N GLY A 71 5.33 4.86 15.54
CA GLY A 71 5.63 5.63 16.74
C GLY A 71 4.38 6.00 17.53
N LYS A 72 4.57 6.61 18.71
CA LYS A 72 3.49 6.97 19.63
C LYS A 72 2.48 7.97 19.04
N ASP A 73 2.89 8.73 18.03
CA ASP A 73 2.06 9.74 17.39
C ASP A 73 1.06 9.14 16.39
N PHE A 74 1.18 7.85 16.07
CA PHE A 74 0.25 7.15 15.17
C PHE A 74 -0.19 5.81 15.77
N HIS A 75 -1.22 5.87 16.62
CA HIS A 75 -1.85 4.71 17.26
C HIS A 75 -3.35 4.68 16.99
N PRO A 76 -3.80 4.38 15.75
CA PRO A 76 -5.21 4.28 15.44
C PRO A 76 -5.90 3.23 16.32
N GLY A 77 -7.04 3.60 16.92
CA GLY A 77 -7.73 2.74 17.88
C GLY A 77 -6.91 2.38 19.14
N GLY A 78 -5.92 3.21 19.51
CA GLY A 78 -5.07 3.02 20.69
C GLY A 78 -3.99 1.94 20.58
N ARG A 79 -3.74 1.41 19.38
CA ARG A 79 -2.70 0.39 19.11
C ARG A 79 -1.74 0.85 18.01
N PRO A 80 -0.44 0.50 18.09
CA PRO A 80 0.49 0.77 16.99
C PRO A 80 0.06 0.04 15.72
N ALA A 81 0.49 0.54 14.56
CA ALA A 81 0.34 -0.10 13.28
C ALA A 81 1.69 -0.61 12.77
N THR A 82 1.66 -1.62 11.91
CA THR A 82 2.85 -2.22 11.30
C THR A 82 2.97 -1.74 9.86
N GLY A 83 4.08 -1.06 9.55
CA GLY A 83 4.46 -0.67 8.19
C GLY A 83 5.42 -1.68 7.56
N VAL A 84 5.22 -2.02 6.29
CA VAL A 84 6.18 -2.80 5.48
C VAL A 84 6.74 -1.91 4.39
N ASN A 85 8.05 -1.82 4.31
CA ASN A 85 8.78 -0.88 3.48
C ASN A 85 9.71 -1.61 2.50
N ASN A 86 10.09 -0.94 1.41
CA ASN A 86 11.03 -1.48 0.41
C ASN A 86 10.60 -2.81 -0.21
N VAL A 87 9.32 -2.94 -0.54
CA VAL A 87 8.80 -4.13 -1.19
C VAL A 87 9.21 -4.14 -2.65
N THR A 88 10.20 -4.95 -2.99
CA THR A 88 10.66 -5.18 -4.37
C THR A 88 10.20 -6.53 -4.94
N ARG A 89 9.83 -7.44 -4.04
CA ARG A 89 9.27 -8.75 -4.35
C ARG A 89 7.84 -8.83 -3.85
N PRO A 90 6.86 -8.42 -4.67
CA PRO A 90 5.48 -8.40 -4.24
C PRO A 90 4.94 -9.82 -4.08
N THR A 91 4.12 -9.98 -3.06
CA THR A 91 3.49 -11.26 -2.71
C THR A 91 2.02 -11.06 -2.36
N MET A 92 1.22 -12.10 -2.49
CA MET A 92 -0.11 -12.13 -1.93
C MET A 92 -0.22 -13.22 -0.86
N THR A 93 -1.11 -13.01 0.11
CA THR A 93 -1.43 -14.00 1.15
C THR A 93 -2.91 -14.26 1.14
N VAL A 94 -3.30 -15.52 1.00
CA VAL A 94 -4.72 -15.94 0.93
C VAL A 94 -5.18 -16.39 2.31
N TYR A 95 -6.30 -15.84 2.76
CA TYR A 95 -7.00 -16.17 4.00
C TYR A 95 -8.38 -16.71 3.63
N SER A 96 -8.53 -18.02 3.63
CA SER A 96 -9.77 -18.70 3.23
C SER A 96 -10.68 -18.98 4.42
N PRO A 97 -12.01 -18.92 4.25
CA PRO A 97 -12.97 -19.34 5.27
C PRO A 97 -12.81 -20.82 5.64
N ARG A 98 -12.99 -21.16 6.92
CA ARG A 98 -12.95 -22.54 7.44
C ARG A 98 -14.34 -23.14 7.68
N GLY A 99 -15.34 -22.71 6.97
CA GLY A 99 -16.72 -23.16 7.16
C GLY A 99 -17.59 -22.71 6.02
N ASN A 100 -18.63 -21.93 6.31
CA ASN A 100 -19.43 -21.32 5.26
C ASN A 100 -18.53 -20.49 4.31
N ASN A 101 -18.66 -20.75 3.01
CA ASN A 101 -17.93 -20.03 1.98
C ASN A 101 -18.93 -19.47 0.97
N THR A 102 -18.94 -18.17 0.79
CA THR A 102 -19.84 -17.47 -0.14
C THR A 102 -19.37 -17.52 -1.59
N GLY A 103 -18.16 -18.00 -1.82
CA GLY A 103 -17.46 -17.90 -3.11
C GLY A 103 -16.92 -16.51 -3.43
N VAL A 104 -17.20 -15.50 -2.59
CA VAL A 104 -16.68 -14.14 -2.79
C VAL A 104 -15.22 -14.06 -2.35
N ALA A 105 -14.41 -13.34 -3.12
CA ALA A 105 -13.06 -12.97 -2.75
C ALA A 105 -12.87 -11.45 -2.79
N VAL A 106 -12.05 -10.94 -1.87
CA VAL A 106 -11.66 -9.53 -1.82
C VAL A 106 -10.14 -9.44 -1.84
N LEU A 107 -9.60 -8.80 -2.88
CA LEU A 107 -8.20 -8.42 -2.97
C LEU A 107 -8.00 -7.10 -2.25
N VAL A 108 -7.21 -7.12 -1.17
CA VAL A 108 -7.02 -6.00 -0.25
C VAL A 108 -5.71 -5.29 -0.54
N PHE A 109 -5.81 -3.96 -0.65
CA PHE A 109 -4.68 -3.05 -0.88
C PHE A 109 -4.47 -2.16 0.36
N PRO A 110 -3.49 -2.47 1.23
CA PRO A 110 -3.13 -1.58 2.33
C PRO A 110 -2.68 -0.21 1.82
N GLY A 111 -2.98 0.86 2.56
CA GLY A 111 -2.47 2.19 2.29
C GLY A 111 -1.05 2.39 2.79
N GLY A 112 -0.58 3.63 2.72
CA GLY A 112 0.76 4.03 3.13
C GLY A 112 1.48 4.92 2.12
N GLY A 113 0.71 5.65 1.29
CA GLY A 113 1.23 6.65 0.37
C GLY A 113 2.17 6.10 -0.71
N TYR A 114 2.03 4.84 -1.11
CA TYR A 114 2.95 4.14 -2.01
C TYR A 114 4.41 4.07 -1.52
N GLN A 115 4.67 4.39 -0.26
CA GLN A 115 6.01 4.35 0.36
C GLN A 115 6.13 3.21 1.37
N THR A 116 5.05 2.89 2.04
CA THR A 116 4.92 1.79 3.00
C THR A 116 3.59 1.09 2.81
N LEU A 117 3.40 -0.04 3.48
CA LEU A 117 2.11 -0.73 3.53
C LEU A 117 1.68 -0.88 5.00
N ALA A 118 0.56 -0.30 5.40
CA ALA A 118 -0.05 -0.48 6.72
C ALA A 118 -0.64 -1.89 6.83
N ILE A 119 0.25 -2.90 6.87
CA ILE A 119 -0.05 -4.30 6.54
C ILE A 119 -0.99 -4.98 7.54
N ASP A 120 -0.99 -4.58 8.81
CA ASP A 120 -1.94 -5.05 9.82
C ASP A 120 -3.24 -4.24 9.78
N LEU A 121 -3.16 -2.93 9.99
CA LEU A 121 -4.29 -2.00 10.10
C LEU A 121 -5.24 -2.06 8.90
N GLU A 122 -4.68 -2.11 7.69
CA GLU A 122 -5.40 -2.00 6.42
C GLU A 122 -5.23 -3.26 5.54
N GLY A 123 -4.67 -4.33 6.11
CA GLY A 123 -4.44 -5.60 5.46
C GLY A 123 -5.01 -6.77 6.26
N THR A 124 -4.25 -7.30 7.24
CA THR A 124 -4.66 -8.52 7.95
C THR A 124 -5.88 -8.31 8.85
N GLU A 125 -6.10 -7.14 9.43
CA GLU A 125 -7.32 -6.84 10.20
C GLU A 125 -8.58 -6.84 9.30
N VAL A 126 -8.43 -6.55 7.99
CA VAL A 126 -9.53 -6.73 7.02
C VAL A 126 -9.87 -8.21 6.84
N CYS A 127 -8.85 -9.08 6.79
CA CYS A 127 -9.06 -10.52 6.69
C CYS A 127 -9.72 -11.08 7.95
N ASP A 128 -9.35 -10.59 9.14
CA ASP A 128 -9.99 -10.97 10.39
C ASP A 128 -11.49 -10.63 10.42
N TRP A 129 -11.90 -9.62 9.67
CA TRP A 129 -13.31 -9.25 9.50
C TRP A 129 -14.01 -10.07 8.41
N LEU A 130 -13.41 -10.25 7.23
CA LEU A 130 -14.05 -10.87 6.06
C LEU A 130 -14.16 -12.40 6.18
N VAL A 131 -13.11 -13.06 6.67
CA VAL A 131 -13.05 -14.53 6.72
C VAL A 131 -14.18 -15.15 7.55
N PRO A 132 -14.53 -14.63 8.75
CA PRO A 132 -15.69 -15.13 9.50
C PRO A 132 -17.04 -14.94 8.78
N LYS A 133 -17.09 -14.08 7.77
CA LYS A 133 -18.28 -13.84 6.93
C LYS A 133 -18.37 -14.80 5.73
N GLY A 134 -17.43 -15.73 5.62
CA GLY A 134 -17.37 -16.64 4.48
C GLY A 134 -16.77 -16.03 3.23
N ILE A 135 -16.05 -14.92 3.34
CA ILE A 135 -15.41 -14.22 2.23
C ILE A 135 -13.91 -14.51 2.25
N THR A 136 -13.35 -14.98 1.15
CA THR A 136 -11.91 -15.15 0.99
C THR A 136 -11.24 -13.78 0.93
N CYS A 137 -10.26 -13.56 1.79
CA CYS A 137 -9.49 -12.33 1.83
C CYS A 137 -8.09 -12.58 1.28
N VAL A 138 -7.65 -11.75 0.35
CA VAL A 138 -6.31 -11.83 -0.24
C VAL A 138 -5.58 -10.51 0.00
N VAL A 139 -4.57 -10.49 0.86
CA VAL A 139 -3.76 -9.29 1.09
C VAL A 139 -2.65 -9.21 0.06
N LEU A 140 -2.59 -8.13 -0.69
CA LEU A 140 -1.50 -7.85 -1.62
C LEU A 140 -0.44 -6.98 -0.94
N LYS A 141 0.75 -7.54 -0.77
CA LYS A 141 1.96 -6.80 -0.45
C LYS A 141 2.56 -6.34 -1.77
N TYR A 142 2.04 -5.23 -2.32
CA TYR A 142 2.48 -4.67 -3.59
C TYR A 142 3.77 -3.86 -3.45
N ARG A 143 4.44 -3.57 -4.56
CA ARG A 143 5.71 -2.86 -4.58
C ARG A 143 5.57 -1.43 -4.09
N VAL A 144 6.40 -1.09 -3.12
CA VAL A 144 6.55 0.26 -2.56
C VAL A 144 8.03 0.55 -2.31
N THR A 145 8.40 1.83 -2.31
CA THR A 145 9.76 2.29 -1.99
C THR A 145 9.71 3.16 -0.74
N ASP A 146 10.56 2.91 0.26
CA ASP A 146 10.58 3.62 1.56
C ASP A 146 10.99 5.09 1.47
N VAL A 147 11.51 5.50 0.37
CA VAL A 147 12.07 6.85 0.19
C VAL A 147 11.69 7.38 -1.17
N GLY A 148 10.70 8.25 -1.19
CA GLY A 148 10.61 9.18 -2.31
C GLY A 148 11.88 10.04 -2.36
N PRO A 149 12.25 10.62 -3.48
CA PRO A 149 11.54 10.62 -4.73
C PRO A 149 12.19 9.70 -5.75
N TYR A 150 11.66 8.54 -5.97
CA TYR A 150 11.98 7.88 -7.22
C TYR A 150 10.98 8.37 -8.27
N PRO A 151 11.44 8.88 -9.41
CA PRO A 151 10.57 9.10 -10.55
C PRO A 151 9.86 7.78 -10.82
N LYS A 152 8.53 7.76 -10.84
CA LYS A 152 7.72 6.56 -11.00
C LYS A 152 7.41 5.73 -9.73
N SER A 153 7.65 6.23 -8.51
CA SER A 153 6.97 5.71 -7.33
C SER A 153 5.85 6.66 -6.93
N GLY A 154 4.64 6.19 -6.83
CA GLY A 154 3.48 7.02 -6.52
C GLY A 154 2.23 6.57 -7.24
N PRO A 155 1.23 7.45 -7.39
CA PRO A 155 0.01 7.16 -8.13
C PRO A 155 0.26 6.85 -9.61
N TYR A 156 -0.57 5.98 -10.19
CA TYR A 156 -0.62 5.83 -11.64
C TYR A 156 -1.01 7.18 -12.29
N PRO A 157 -0.45 7.58 -13.47
CA PRO A 157 0.46 6.82 -14.33
C PRO A 157 1.94 6.97 -14.01
N GLU A 158 2.32 7.76 -13.02
CA GLU A 158 3.73 8.03 -12.70
C GLU A 158 4.45 6.80 -12.17
N SER A 159 3.72 5.94 -11.40
CA SER A 159 4.21 4.64 -10.96
C SER A 159 3.26 3.52 -11.37
N PRO A 160 3.53 2.79 -12.45
CA PRO A 160 2.71 1.66 -12.84
C PRO A 160 2.87 0.44 -11.91
N MET A 161 3.94 0.36 -11.13
CA MET A 161 4.32 -0.85 -10.36
C MET A 161 3.20 -1.44 -9.51
N ALA A 162 2.52 -0.60 -8.71
CA ALA A 162 1.45 -1.07 -7.84
C ALA A 162 0.24 -1.56 -8.65
N LEU A 163 -0.09 -0.88 -9.76
CA LEU A 163 -1.18 -1.28 -10.64
C LEU A 163 -0.85 -2.54 -11.43
N GLU A 164 0.39 -2.73 -11.88
CA GLU A 164 0.86 -3.98 -12.48
C GLU A 164 0.71 -5.15 -11.51
N ASP A 165 1.13 -4.96 -10.25
CA ASP A 165 0.99 -5.96 -9.20
C ASP A 165 -0.48 -6.28 -8.89
N ALA A 166 -1.35 -5.27 -8.86
CA ALA A 166 -2.78 -5.45 -8.67
C ALA A 166 -3.44 -6.20 -9.83
N GLN A 167 -3.12 -5.85 -11.08
CA GLN A 167 -3.59 -6.56 -12.28
C GLN A 167 -3.13 -8.03 -12.28
N ARG A 168 -1.88 -8.26 -11.89
CA ARG A 168 -1.30 -9.59 -11.81
C ARG A 168 -1.97 -10.44 -10.71
N ALA A 169 -2.12 -9.90 -9.51
CA ALA A 169 -2.77 -10.59 -8.40
C ALA A 169 -4.22 -10.95 -8.72
N MET A 170 -4.97 -10.06 -9.36
CA MET A 170 -6.35 -10.34 -9.80
C MET A 170 -6.40 -11.51 -10.79
N GLY A 171 -5.48 -11.57 -11.76
CA GLY A 171 -5.38 -12.68 -12.70
C GLY A 171 -5.06 -14.01 -11.98
N LEU A 172 -4.14 -13.98 -11.02
CA LEU A 172 -3.79 -15.16 -10.22
C LEU A 172 -4.96 -15.66 -9.37
N ILE A 173 -5.73 -14.77 -8.74
CA ILE A 173 -6.93 -15.15 -7.98
C ILE A 173 -7.92 -15.89 -8.88
N ARG A 174 -8.17 -15.40 -10.09
CA ARG A 174 -9.08 -16.05 -11.03
C ARG A 174 -8.54 -17.37 -11.57
N LEU A 175 -7.25 -17.46 -11.88
CA LEU A 175 -6.61 -18.69 -12.30
C LEU A 175 -6.74 -19.79 -11.23
N HIS A 176 -6.60 -19.44 -9.96
CA HIS A 176 -6.68 -20.37 -8.82
C HIS A 176 -8.08 -20.44 -8.17
N ALA A 177 -9.10 -19.83 -8.80
CA ALA A 177 -10.42 -19.69 -8.19
C ALA A 177 -11.03 -21.04 -7.75
N ALA A 178 -10.93 -22.07 -8.58
CA ALA A 178 -11.42 -23.41 -8.24
C ALA A 178 -10.67 -24.03 -7.05
N GLU A 179 -9.34 -23.89 -7.01
CA GLU A 179 -8.49 -24.39 -5.92
C GLU A 179 -8.81 -23.71 -4.58
N TRP A 180 -9.11 -22.42 -4.61
CA TRP A 180 -9.40 -21.64 -3.41
C TRP A 180 -10.89 -21.52 -3.10
N HIS A 181 -11.74 -22.28 -3.82
CA HIS A 181 -13.19 -22.25 -3.67
C HIS A 181 -13.80 -20.86 -3.84
N ILE A 182 -13.31 -20.11 -4.82
CA ILE A 182 -13.77 -18.77 -5.20
C ILE A 182 -14.62 -18.88 -6.48
N ASP A 183 -15.71 -18.11 -6.54
CA ASP A 183 -16.42 -17.84 -7.79
C ASP A 183 -15.61 -16.78 -8.58
N PRO A 184 -15.08 -17.10 -9.78
CA PRO A 184 -14.27 -16.14 -10.55
C PRO A 184 -15.03 -14.89 -10.99
N HIS A 185 -16.37 -14.87 -10.84
CA HIS A 185 -17.23 -13.72 -11.12
C HIS A 185 -17.65 -12.94 -9.85
N LYS A 186 -17.04 -13.26 -8.70
CA LYS A 186 -17.28 -12.58 -7.42
C LYS A 186 -15.97 -12.13 -6.75
N VAL A 187 -15.07 -11.54 -7.52
CA VAL A 187 -13.77 -11.07 -7.04
C VAL A 187 -13.75 -9.55 -7.04
N GLY A 188 -13.82 -8.95 -5.86
CA GLY A 188 -13.75 -7.51 -5.68
C GLY A 188 -12.41 -7.02 -5.15
N VAL A 189 -12.27 -5.70 -5.05
CA VAL A 189 -11.12 -5.03 -4.45
C VAL A 189 -11.56 -4.13 -3.29
N LEU A 190 -10.73 -4.04 -2.27
CA LEU A 190 -10.89 -3.13 -1.15
C LEU A 190 -9.53 -2.51 -0.85
N GLY A 191 -9.48 -1.19 -0.74
CA GLY A 191 -8.23 -0.51 -0.45
C GLY A 191 -8.42 0.76 0.33
N PHE A 192 -7.36 1.20 0.99
CA PHE A 192 -7.34 2.32 1.91
C PHE A 192 -6.33 3.37 1.47
N SER A 193 -6.66 4.66 1.54
CA SER A 193 -5.72 5.73 1.22
C SER A 193 -5.13 5.54 -0.19
N SER A 194 -3.81 5.45 -0.35
CA SER A 194 -3.17 5.06 -1.61
C SER A 194 -3.64 3.70 -2.15
N GLY A 195 -3.99 2.74 -1.27
CA GLY A 195 -4.64 1.49 -1.67
C GLY A 195 -6.09 1.70 -2.15
N GLY A 196 -6.78 2.71 -1.62
CA GLY A 196 -8.08 3.18 -2.12
C GLY A 196 -7.96 3.75 -3.54
N HIS A 197 -6.94 4.57 -3.80
CA HIS A 197 -6.58 4.99 -5.15
C HIS A 197 -6.30 3.77 -6.06
N LEU A 198 -5.51 2.79 -5.58
CA LEU A 198 -5.19 1.58 -6.35
C LEU A 198 -6.46 0.77 -6.68
N SER A 199 -7.45 0.75 -5.78
CA SER A 199 -8.77 0.13 -6.03
C SER A 199 -9.51 0.82 -7.19
N ALA A 200 -9.51 2.15 -7.23
CA ALA A 200 -10.08 2.92 -8.32
C ALA A 200 -9.25 2.74 -9.62
N ALA A 201 -7.93 2.73 -9.51
CA ALA A 201 -7.03 2.57 -10.65
C ALA A 201 -7.23 1.21 -11.36
N ILE A 202 -7.25 0.09 -10.64
CA ILE A 202 -7.51 -1.22 -11.27
C ILE A 202 -8.94 -1.31 -11.81
N SER A 203 -9.90 -0.64 -11.18
CA SER A 203 -11.30 -0.61 -11.59
C SER A 203 -11.55 0.22 -12.86
N THR A 204 -10.58 1.01 -13.28
CA THR A 204 -10.65 1.86 -14.49
C THR A 204 -9.61 1.48 -15.55
N HIS A 205 -8.53 0.78 -15.19
CA HIS A 205 -7.43 0.38 -16.09
C HIS A 205 -7.33 -1.14 -16.29
N TYR A 206 -8.42 -1.86 -16.23
CA TYR A 206 -8.44 -3.32 -16.38
C TYR A 206 -8.42 -3.80 -17.84
N SER A 207 -8.78 -2.96 -18.80
CA SER A 207 -8.95 -3.37 -20.21
C SER A 207 -7.64 -3.68 -20.92
N LYS A 208 -6.52 -3.15 -20.40
CA LYS A 208 -5.17 -3.37 -20.91
C LYS A 208 -4.21 -3.61 -19.75
N ARG A 209 -3.46 -4.72 -19.82
CA ARG A 209 -2.37 -4.94 -18.88
C ARG A 209 -1.23 -3.96 -19.13
N LEU A 210 -0.60 -3.49 -18.07
CA LEU A 210 0.52 -2.55 -18.14
C LEU A 210 1.85 -3.26 -18.39
N TYR A 211 1.88 -4.59 -18.35
CA TYR A 211 3.05 -5.42 -18.54
C TYR A 211 2.82 -6.49 -19.61
N GLN A 212 3.89 -7.08 -20.12
CA GLN A 212 3.82 -8.19 -21.06
C GLN A 212 3.30 -9.46 -20.36
N PRO A 213 2.40 -10.23 -20.97
CA PRO A 213 1.90 -11.47 -20.39
C PRO A 213 3.04 -12.43 -20.04
N VAL A 214 2.97 -13.05 -18.87
CA VAL A 214 3.99 -13.93 -18.31
C VAL A 214 3.57 -15.39 -18.34
N ASP A 215 2.31 -15.67 -17.99
CA ASP A 215 1.77 -17.04 -17.94
C ASP A 215 0.24 -17.06 -18.11
N ALA A 216 -0.40 -18.18 -17.71
CA ALA A 216 -1.82 -18.39 -17.87
C ALA A 216 -2.69 -17.38 -17.09
N ALA A 217 -2.23 -16.85 -15.94
CA ALA A 217 -2.98 -15.89 -15.16
C ALA A 217 -3.23 -14.57 -15.92
N ASP A 218 -2.39 -14.27 -16.90
CA ASP A 218 -2.53 -13.04 -17.68
C ASP A 218 -3.55 -13.15 -18.82
N LYS A 219 -4.12 -14.35 -19.02
CA LYS A 219 -5.30 -14.56 -19.86
C LYS A 219 -6.60 -14.30 -19.13
N GLU A 220 -6.57 -14.32 -17.80
CA GLU A 220 -7.72 -14.04 -16.97
C GLU A 220 -8.01 -12.53 -16.93
N SER A 221 -9.28 -12.17 -16.72
CA SER A 221 -9.66 -10.76 -16.56
C SER A 221 -9.06 -10.17 -15.29
N CYS A 222 -8.48 -8.98 -15.35
CA CYS A 222 -8.10 -8.22 -14.16
C CYS A 222 -9.15 -7.18 -13.74
N ARG A 223 -10.34 -7.16 -14.36
CA ARG A 223 -11.43 -6.29 -13.94
C ARG A 223 -12.06 -6.79 -12.64
N PRO A 224 -12.11 -5.98 -11.56
CA PRO A 224 -12.87 -6.35 -10.37
C PRO A 224 -14.37 -6.46 -10.65
N ASP A 225 -15.09 -7.28 -9.89
CA ASP A 225 -16.55 -7.37 -9.99
C ASP A 225 -17.24 -6.31 -9.11
N PHE A 226 -16.54 -5.79 -8.10
CA PHE A 226 -16.93 -4.65 -7.27
C PHE A 226 -15.70 -3.99 -6.66
N GLN A 227 -15.85 -2.75 -6.14
CA GLN A 227 -14.75 -2.00 -5.53
C GLN A 227 -15.19 -1.27 -4.27
N VAL A 228 -14.27 -1.18 -3.29
CA VAL A 228 -14.49 -0.55 -1.98
C VAL A 228 -13.31 0.39 -1.66
N PRO A 229 -13.18 1.55 -2.31
CA PRO A 229 -12.21 2.57 -1.94
C PRO A 229 -12.60 3.27 -0.63
N ILE A 230 -11.73 3.17 0.37
CA ILE A 230 -11.89 3.79 1.69
C ILE A 230 -10.89 4.93 1.82
N TYR A 231 -11.36 6.14 2.09
CA TYR A 231 -10.58 7.39 2.12
C TYR A 231 -9.50 7.45 1.02
N PRO A 232 -9.90 7.27 -0.26
CA PRO A 232 -8.94 7.27 -1.35
C PRO A 232 -8.37 8.66 -1.59
N GLY A 233 -7.07 8.75 -1.89
CA GLY A 233 -6.43 9.96 -2.39
C GLY A 233 -6.31 9.97 -3.92
N HIS A 234 -5.73 11.06 -4.47
CA HIS A 234 -5.28 11.20 -5.86
C HIS A 234 -6.36 11.05 -6.96
N LEU A 235 -7.65 11.08 -6.60
CA LEU A 235 -8.76 10.87 -7.56
C LEU A 235 -9.30 12.16 -8.15
N SER A 236 -9.08 13.32 -7.52
CA SER A 236 -9.50 14.62 -8.04
C SER A 236 -8.43 15.26 -8.94
N LEU A 237 -8.88 16.13 -9.85
CA LEU A 237 -7.96 16.94 -10.66
C LEU A 237 -7.09 17.85 -9.78
N ALA A 238 -7.64 18.35 -8.68
CA ALA A 238 -6.92 19.19 -7.72
C ALA A 238 -5.77 18.40 -7.05
N ALA A 239 -5.99 17.15 -6.65
CA ALA A 239 -4.94 16.28 -6.12
C ALA A 239 -3.86 16.00 -7.18
N ALA A 240 -4.24 15.62 -8.40
CA ALA A 240 -3.30 15.39 -9.50
C ALA A 240 -2.41 16.61 -9.81
N GLN A 241 -2.99 17.82 -9.83
CA GLN A 241 -2.23 19.05 -10.03
C GLN A 241 -1.31 19.38 -8.85
N TRP A 242 -1.69 18.99 -7.65
CA TRP A 242 -0.84 19.12 -6.48
C TRP A 242 0.36 18.18 -6.55
N ASP A 243 0.14 16.91 -6.85
CA ASP A 243 1.18 15.89 -6.99
C ASP A 243 2.22 16.31 -8.04
N ALA A 244 1.77 16.78 -9.20
CA ALA A 244 2.64 17.27 -10.26
C ALA A 244 3.52 18.47 -9.84
N ARG A 245 3.05 19.32 -8.90
CA ARG A 245 3.80 20.51 -8.42
C ARG A 245 4.81 20.18 -7.33
N GLN A 246 4.49 19.23 -6.45
CA GLN A 246 5.35 18.92 -5.30
C GLN A 246 6.45 17.93 -5.64
N GLY A 247 6.30 17.20 -6.75
CA GLY A 247 7.11 16.02 -6.95
C GLY A 247 6.92 15.10 -5.75
N THR A 248 7.69 14.08 -5.65
CA THR A 248 7.56 13.03 -4.61
C THR A 248 7.90 13.49 -3.17
N LYS A 249 7.88 14.79 -2.86
CA LYS A 249 8.49 15.31 -1.62
C LYS A 249 7.58 15.37 -0.40
N LYS A 250 6.27 15.37 -0.49
CA LYS A 250 5.37 15.30 0.68
C LYS A 250 3.94 14.92 0.27
N PHE A 251 3.43 13.87 0.88
CA PHE A 251 2.02 13.46 0.86
C PHE A 251 1.16 14.25 1.88
N VAL A 252 1.22 15.53 1.86
CA VAL A 252 0.26 16.35 2.60
C VAL A 252 -0.33 17.29 1.59
N VAL A 253 -1.57 17.05 1.18
CA VAL A 253 -2.34 18.00 0.38
C VAL A 253 -2.74 19.13 1.33
N PRO A 254 -2.12 20.33 1.31
CA PRO A 254 -2.64 21.42 2.07
C PRO A 254 -4.04 21.74 1.52
N HIS A 255 -4.97 22.06 2.38
CA HIS A 255 -6.21 22.71 2.02
C HIS A 255 -5.89 24.01 1.25
N ALA A 256 -5.66 23.89 -0.06
CA ALA A 256 -5.55 25.06 -0.91
C ALA A 256 -6.96 25.66 -1.00
N ALA A 257 -7.12 26.91 -0.59
CA ALA A 257 -8.39 27.62 -0.50
C ALA A 257 -9.24 27.64 -1.80
N ASN A 258 -8.70 27.14 -2.92
CA ASN A 258 -9.38 26.99 -4.21
C ASN A 258 -9.59 25.52 -4.64
N ALA A 259 -8.96 24.54 -3.97
CA ALA A 259 -9.16 23.12 -4.27
C ALA A 259 -10.56 22.63 -3.85
N ASP A 260 -11.17 23.31 -2.89
CA ASP A 260 -12.51 22.96 -2.36
C ASP A 260 -13.67 23.20 -3.35
N ARG A 261 -13.39 23.72 -4.54
CA ARG A 261 -14.42 24.04 -5.56
C ARG A 261 -14.36 23.15 -6.79
N ASP A 262 -13.25 22.45 -7.03
CA ASP A 262 -13.09 21.61 -8.22
C ASP A 262 -13.32 20.14 -7.88
N LEU A 263 -14.51 19.66 -8.22
CA LEU A 263 -14.91 18.25 -8.11
C LEU A 263 -14.70 17.49 -9.43
N SER A 264 -13.80 17.98 -10.28
CA SER A 264 -13.43 17.27 -11.49
C SER A 264 -12.60 16.04 -11.15
N ILE A 265 -12.90 14.94 -11.84
CA ILE A 265 -12.10 13.71 -11.72
C ILE A 265 -10.72 13.90 -12.34
N ASN A 266 -9.71 13.28 -11.75
CA ASN A 266 -8.39 13.16 -12.36
C ASN A 266 -8.52 12.48 -13.73
N PRO A 267 -8.04 13.09 -14.83
CA PRO A 267 -8.12 12.52 -16.18
C PRO A 267 -7.49 11.13 -16.30
N GLU A 268 -6.54 10.80 -15.41
CA GLU A 268 -5.89 9.49 -15.34
C GLU A 268 -6.76 8.42 -14.65
N VAL A 269 -8.01 8.75 -14.30
CA VAL A 269 -9.00 7.81 -13.77
C VAL A 269 -10.17 7.72 -14.75
N PRO A 270 -10.03 6.95 -15.86
CA PRO A 270 -11.01 6.93 -16.96
C PRO A 270 -12.27 6.11 -16.59
N VAL A 271 -13.20 6.72 -15.88
CA VAL A 271 -14.47 6.09 -15.50
C VAL A 271 -15.34 5.89 -16.74
N THR A 272 -15.86 4.67 -16.91
CA THR A 272 -16.77 4.29 -18.00
C THR A 272 -17.98 3.53 -17.45
N ALA A 273 -18.98 3.26 -18.29
CA ALA A 273 -20.13 2.44 -17.90
C ALA A 273 -19.77 0.98 -17.53
N GLN A 274 -18.57 0.52 -17.88
CA GLN A 274 -18.04 -0.79 -17.52
C GLN A 274 -17.22 -0.79 -16.22
N THR A 275 -16.98 0.37 -15.62
CA THR A 275 -16.38 0.47 -14.29
C THR A 275 -17.25 -0.29 -13.28
N PRO A 276 -16.68 -1.15 -12.40
CA PRO A 276 -17.48 -1.96 -11.48
C PRO A 276 -18.26 -1.11 -10.46
N PRO A 277 -19.37 -1.64 -9.90
CA PRO A 277 -20.08 -1.02 -8.79
C PRO A 277 -19.14 -0.65 -7.65
N ALA A 278 -19.38 0.49 -7.00
CA ALA A 278 -18.49 1.05 -6.00
C ALA A 278 -19.18 1.36 -4.68
N PHE A 279 -18.48 1.11 -3.57
CA PHE A 279 -18.80 1.63 -2.24
C PHE A 279 -17.69 2.58 -1.83
N LEU A 280 -18.01 3.82 -1.53
CA LEU A 280 -17.07 4.86 -1.14
C LEU A 280 -17.30 5.29 0.31
N LEU A 281 -16.21 5.55 1.03
CA LEU A 281 -16.28 6.06 2.39
C LEU A 281 -15.16 7.06 2.63
N GLN A 282 -15.50 8.22 3.22
CA GLN A 282 -14.57 9.30 3.55
C GLN A 282 -15.02 10.02 4.81
N ASN A 283 -14.08 10.62 5.54
CA ASN A 283 -14.36 11.58 6.59
C ASN A 283 -14.06 13.00 6.12
N GLU A 284 -14.88 13.97 6.52
CA GLU A 284 -14.70 15.36 6.09
C GLU A 284 -13.50 16.01 6.76
N ASP A 285 -13.18 15.59 7.99
CA ASP A 285 -12.02 16.06 8.75
C ASP A 285 -10.71 15.33 8.40
N ASP A 286 -10.68 14.59 7.29
CA ASP A 286 -9.46 13.96 6.79
C ASP A 286 -8.46 15.02 6.32
N HIS A 287 -7.30 15.08 6.97
CA HIS A 287 -6.23 16.04 6.70
C HIS A 287 -5.15 15.50 5.78
N VAL A 288 -5.23 14.23 5.38
CA VAL A 288 -4.28 13.58 4.47
C VAL A 288 -4.82 13.58 3.05
N ASP A 289 -5.98 12.98 2.85
CA ASP A 289 -6.65 12.92 1.57
C ASP A 289 -7.96 13.73 1.63
N ASN A 290 -8.12 14.68 0.71
CA ASN A 290 -9.27 15.55 0.71
C ASN A 290 -10.55 14.80 0.33
N VAL A 291 -11.65 15.10 1.00
CA VAL A 291 -12.99 14.55 0.70
C VAL A 291 -13.39 14.71 -0.77
N ASN A 292 -12.85 15.72 -1.44
CA ASN A 292 -13.08 15.97 -2.86
C ASN A 292 -12.61 14.84 -3.77
N ASP A 293 -11.64 14.03 -3.35
CA ASP A 293 -11.21 12.85 -4.11
C ASP A 293 -12.35 11.84 -4.23
N SER A 294 -12.99 11.53 -3.12
CA SER A 294 -14.17 10.65 -3.10
C SER A 294 -15.38 11.27 -3.80
N LEU A 295 -15.63 12.57 -3.63
CA LEU A 295 -16.74 13.28 -4.30
C LEU A 295 -16.55 13.33 -5.82
N ALA A 296 -15.35 13.63 -6.30
CA ALA A 296 -15.03 13.64 -7.74
C ALA A 296 -15.27 12.27 -8.36
N TYR A 297 -14.82 11.21 -7.69
CA TYR A 297 -15.00 9.84 -8.15
C TYR A 297 -16.49 9.43 -8.14
N TYR A 298 -17.22 9.75 -7.06
CA TYR A 298 -18.66 9.52 -6.98
C TYR A 298 -19.40 10.17 -8.14
N ILE A 299 -19.12 11.45 -8.43
CA ILE A 299 -19.75 12.19 -9.52
C ILE A 299 -19.43 11.55 -10.88
N ALA A 300 -18.18 11.15 -11.11
CA ALA A 300 -17.77 10.48 -12.33
C ALA A 300 -18.49 9.13 -12.53
N LEU A 301 -18.58 8.31 -11.48
CA LEU A 301 -19.32 7.05 -11.50
C LEU A 301 -20.80 7.25 -11.80
N LYS A 302 -21.44 8.22 -11.16
CA LYS A 302 -22.86 8.57 -11.41
C LYS A 302 -23.08 9.02 -12.85
N LYS A 303 -22.20 9.88 -13.40
CA LYS A 303 -22.27 10.33 -14.80
C LYS A 303 -22.12 9.18 -15.79
N ALA A 304 -21.32 8.19 -15.46
CA ALA A 304 -21.12 6.98 -16.28
C ALA A 304 -22.24 5.94 -16.13
N GLY A 305 -23.22 6.15 -15.23
CA GLY A 305 -24.30 5.20 -14.96
C GLY A 305 -23.87 4.00 -14.11
N VAL A 306 -22.73 4.07 -13.44
CA VAL A 306 -22.23 3.01 -12.56
C VAL A 306 -22.96 3.07 -11.20
N PRO A 307 -23.49 1.94 -10.69
CA PRO A 307 -24.04 1.87 -9.33
C PRO A 307 -22.98 2.27 -8.30
N VAL A 308 -23.28 3.23 -7.45
CA VAL A 308 -22.37 3.71 -6.42
C VAL A 308 -23.14 4.07 -5.16
N GLU A 309 -22.63 3.61 -4.00
CA GLU A 309 -23.04 4.00 -2.67
C GLU A 309 -21.89 4.77 -2.01
N MET A 310 -22.19 5.86 -1.31
CA MET A 310 -21.17 6.68 -0.66
C MET A 310 -21.62 7.10 0.73
N HIS A 311 -20.72 7.00 1.70
CA HIS A 311 -20.91 7.46 3.07
C HIS A 311 -19.86 8.50 3.43
N LEU A 312 -20.35 9.64 3.93
CA LEU A 312 -19.51 10.71 4.45
C LEU A 312 -19.78 10.89 5.95
N TYR A 313 -18.74 11.00 6.73
CA TYR A 313 -18.81 11.30 8.15
C TYR A 313 -18.12 12.62 8.43
N ALA A 314 -18.69 13.41 9.34
CA ALA A 314 -18.12 14.70 9.70
C ALA A 314 -16.77 14.56 10.43
N GLN A 315 -16.55 13.41 11.11
CA GLN A 315 -15.36 13.18 11.92
C GLN A 315 -14.90 11.73 11.83
N GLY A 316 -13.58 11.54 11.89
CA GLY A 316 -12.93 10.23 11.87
C GLY A 316 -11.48 10.30 11.43
N GLY A 317 -11.08 11.40 10.80
CA GLY A 317 -9.72 11.61 10.29
C GLY A 317 -9.34 10.62 9.21
N HIS A 318 -8.04 10.34 9.12
CA HIS A 318 -7.45 9.40 8.17
C HIS A 318 -6.93 8.13 8.85
N ALA A 319 -6.74 7.04 8.09
CA ALA A 319 -6.11 5.80 8.53
C ALA A 319 -6.75 5.16 9.79
N PHE A 320 -8.08 5.17 9.88
CA PHE A 320 -8.79 4.54 10.99
C PHE A 320 -8.90 3.00 10.82
N GLY A 321 -8.81 2.48 9.59
CA GLY A 321 -8.93 1.04 9.28
C GLY A 321 -10.26 0.45 9.80
N LEU A 322 -10.17 -0.70 10.47
CA LEU A 322 -11.31 -1.36 11.15
C LEU A 322 -11.28 -1.16 12.67
N ARG A 323 -10.33 -0.41 13.19
CA ARG A 323 -10.14 -0.25 14.63
C ARG A 323 -11.24 0.62 15.22
N ARG A 324 -11.87 0.10 16.27
CA ARG A 324 -13.04 0.75 16.89
C ARG A 324 -12.67 2.09 17.52
N THR A 325 -13.49 3.08 17.25
CA THR A 325 -13.48 4.39 17.87
C THR A 325 -14.84 4.66 18.53
N LYS A 326 -15.01 5.82 19.18
CA LYS A 326 -16.31 6.29 19.70
C LYS A 326 -17.14 7.00 18.62
N LEU A 327 -16.60 7.16 17.41
CA LEU A 327 -17.23 7.89 16.32
C LEU A 327 -18.12 6.98 15.46
N PRO A 328 -19.17 7.51 14.81
CA PRO A 328 -20.07 6.73 13.95
C PRO A 328 -19.36 5.97 12.83
N VAL A 329 -18.24 6.48 12.30
CA VAL A 329 -17.48 5.83 11.25
C VAL A 329 -17.03 4.40 11.60
N THR A 330 -16.93 4.07 12.89
CA THR A 330 -16.58 2.71 13.36
C THR A 330 -17.54 1.62 12.87
N ALA A 331 -18.74 1.98 12.42
CA ALA A 331 -19.75 1.04 11.91
C ALA A 331 -19.65 0.76 10.40
N TRP A 332 -18.68 1.35 9.71
CA TRP A 332 -18.58 1.23 8.26
C TRP A 332 -18.49 -0.23 7.73
N PRO A 333 -17.89 -1.21 8.44
CA PRO A 333 -17.84 -2.57 7.91
C PRO A 333 -19.23 -3.19 7.72
N GLN A 334 -20.20 -2.87 8.61
CA GLN A 334 -21.58 -3.32 8.48
C GLN A 334 -22.28 -2.72 7.25
N LEU A 335 -21.93 -1.49 6.88
CA LEU A 335 -22.46 -0.85 5.68
C LEU A 335 -21.98 -1.57 4.43
N VAL A 336 -20.70 -1.93 4.36
CA VAL A 336 -20.15 -2.74 3.24
C VAL A 336 -20.82 -4.11 3.19
N GLU A 337 -21.03 -4.79 4.31
CA GLU A 337 -21.77 -6.08 4.32
C GLU A 337 -23.17 -5.94 3.74
N THR A 338 -23.91 -4.92 4.16
CA THR A 338 -25.25 -4.62 3.65
C THR A 338 -25.22 -4.33 2.15
N TRP A 339 -24.25 -3.51 1.73
CA TRP A 339 -24.07 -3.17 0.33
C TRP A 339 -23.71 -4.39 -0.53
N LEU A 340 -22.84 -5.30 -0.06
CA LEU A 340 -22.50 -6.54 -0.77
C LEU A 340 -23.73 -7.45 -0.97
N LYS A 341 -24.66 -7.46 -0.02
CA LYS A 341 -25.97 -8.13 -0.18
C LYS A 341 -26.82 -7.44 -1.25
N THR A 342 -26.88 -6.10 -1.21
CA THR A 342 -27.68 -5.30 -2.15
C THR A 342 -27.23 -5.52 -3.60
N ILE A 343 -25.94 -5.69 -3.85
CA ILE A 343 -25.41 -5.97 -5.20
C ILE A 343 -25.31 -7.47 -5.52
N GLY A 344 -25.84 -8.36 -4.67
CA GLY A 344 -25.95 -9.81 -4.90
C GLY A 344 -24.64 -10.59 -4.78
N MET A 345 -23.59 -10.02 -4.15
CA MET A 345 -22.33 -10.72 -3.94
C MET A 345 -22.44 -11.77 -2.84
N ILE A 346 -23.09 -11.44 -1.73
CA ILE A 346 -23.37 -12.38 -0.63
C ILE A 346 -24.88 -12.51 -0.42
N GLN A 347 -25.31 -13.62 0.15
CA GLN A 347 -26.71 -13.88 0.53
C GLN A 347 -26.97 -13.48 1.99
N ASP A 348 -28.24 -13.39 2.36
CA ASP A 348 -28.66 -13.11 3.75
C ASP A 348 -28.30 -14.25 4.71
#